data_b7845d1df5d5db4895d28691832e4c40
#
_entry.id   b7845d1df5d5db4895d28691832e4c40
#
_cell.length_a   1.000
_cell.length_b   1.000
_cell.length_c   1.000
_cell.angle_alpha   90.00
_cell.angle_beta   90.00
_cell.angle_gamma   90.00
#
_symmetry.space_group_name_H-M   'P 1'
#
loop_
_entity.id
_entity.type
_entity.pdbx_description
1 polymer ?
#
loop_
_entity_poly.entity_id
_entity_poly.type
_entity_poly.pdbx_seq_one_letter_code
_entity_poly.pdbx_strand_id
1 'polypeptide(L)'
;HLRYDRGMPNDVYRRLPAVEVADFCEAHGLRMKGHPLFWHEFIPSWLTKYTFTEQKKLIAKRFREIAERFANRCERFDVVNEPSRIYDVYMRDRARGGSFLLPEDDYCLWLFDLARQLFPSNTLILNDTVDASFHEFRGKYSGYYLNVKDLLSRGARIDEIGMQCHLGDHGGENVYNGERLYNVLDTYAALGKPINISEISIPSEFDGVIDEDLQAEAAEQLYKICFSHPAVTGLTWWNLPDDGVAATK
;
A
#
# COMPACT_ATOMS: atom_id res chain seq x y z
N HIS A 1 7.04 -8.93 -2.11
CA HIS A 1 5.84 -8.66 -2.93
C HIS A 1 5.07 -9.94 -3.20
N LEU A 2 3.83 -10.03 -2.73
CA LEU A 2 2.90 -11.15 -2.97
C LEU A 2 2.17 -10.98 -4.32
N ARG A 3 2.85 -10.48 -5.35
CA ARG A 3 2.27 -10.19 -6.66
C ARG A 3 2.46 -11.34 -7.65
N TYR A 4 1.52 -11.44 -8.59
CA TYR A 4 1.69 -12.29 -9.76
C TYR A 4 2.75 -11.70 -10.71
N ASP A 5 3.48 -12.58 -11.39
CA ASP A 5 4.36 -12.16 -12.47
C ASP A 5 3.55 -11.95 -13.75
N ARG A 6 3.72 -10.80 -14.40
CA ARG A 6 3.04 -10.52 -15.67
C ARG A 6 3.45 -11.56 -16.72
N GLY A 7 2.48 -12.18 -17.35
CA GLY A 7 2.70 -13.18 -18.38
C GLY A 7 2.94 -14.62 -17.90
N MET A 8 2.98 -14.85 -16.58
CA MET A 8 3.02 -16.21 -16.05
C MET A 8 1.66 -16.89 -16.14
N PRO A 9 1.61 -18.24 -16.31
CA PRO A 9 0.38 -18.99 -16.19
C PRO A 9 -0.33 -18.72 -14.86
N ASN A 10 -1.65 -18.85 -14.84
CA ASN A 10 -2.48 -18.53 -13.67
C ASN A 10 -2.28 -19.43 -12.45
N ASP A 11 -1.61 -20.55 -12.62
CA ASP A 11 -1.24 -21.51 -11.57
C ASP A 11 0.19 -21.33 -11.05
N VAL A 12 0.98 -20.43 -11.67
CA VAL A 12 2.35 -20.14 -11.25
C VAL A 12 2.39 -18.88 -10.38
N TYR A 13 2.85 -19.05 -9.15
CA TYR A 13 3.01 -17.97 -8.18
C TYR A 13 4.48 -17.80 -7.80
N ARG A 14 4.90 -16.57 -7.54
CA ARG A 14 6.18 -16.30 -6.87
C ARG A 14 6.08 -16.61 -5.38
N ARG A 15 6.10 -17.89 -5.01
CA ARG A 15 5.87 -18.34 -3.64
C ARG A 15 7.14 -18.52 -2.82
N LEU A 16 8.18 -19.03 -3.46
CA LEU A 16 9.44 -19.38 -2.76
C LEU A 16 10.06 -18.19 -2.04
N PRO A 17 10.26 -17.01 -2.68
CA PRO A 17 10.85 -15.87 -1.98
C PRO A 17 10.04 -15.44 -0.75
N ALA A 18 8.70 -15.48 -0.81
CA ALA A 18 7.87 -15.10 0.32
C ALA A 18 7.96 -16.11 1.48
N VAL A 19 8.09 -17.41 1.18
CA VAL A 19 8.30 -18.43 2.21
C VAL A 19 9.66 -18.28 2.86
N GLU A 20 10.71 -18.09 2.07
CA GLU A 20 12.08 -17.87 2.57
C GLU A 20 12.17 -16.62 3.45
N VAL A 21 11.50 -15.54 3.06
CA VAL A 21 11.41 -14.32 3.90
C VAL A 21 10.69 -14.61 5.21
N ALA A 22 9.58 -15.37 5.16
CA ALA A 22 8.86 -15.72 6.38
C ALA A 22 9.70 -16.61 7.29
N ASP A 23 10.42 -17.60 6.74
CA ASP A 23 11.35 -18.46 7.48
C ASP A 23 12.47 -17.63 8.14
N PHE A 24 13.02 -16.67 7.41
CA PHE A 24 14.03 -15.76 7.94
C PHE A 24 13.46 -14.88 9.07
N CYS A 25 12.28 -14.30 8.89
CA CYS A 25 11.64 -13.49 9.93
C CYS A 25 11.40 -14.29 11.21
N GLU A 26 10.87 -15.51 11.10
CA GLU A 26 10.63 -16.40 12.24
C GLU A 26 11.95 -16.76 12.94
N ALA A 27 12.99 -17.13 12.19
CA ALA A 27 14.31 -17.49 12.75
C ALA A 27 14.98 -16.33 13.50
N HIS A 28 14.65 -15.08 13.16
CA HIS A 28 15.27 -13.89 13.76
C HIS A 28 14.33 -13.09 14.66
N GLY A 29 13.12 -13.59 14.95
CA GLY A 29 12.15 -12.89 15.77
C GLY A 29 11.63 -11.59 15.15
N LEU A 30 11.63 -11.49 13.83
CA LEU A 30 11.15 -10.33 13.08
C LEU A 30 9.67 -10.48 12.75
N ARG A 31 8.93 -9.36 12.79
CA ARG A 31 7.53 -9.33 12.38
C ARG A 31 7.41 -9.10 10.88
N MET A 32 6.69 -9.97 10.20
CA MET A 32 6.46 -9.86 8.76
C MET A 32 5.15 -9.14 8.46
N LYS A 33 5.18 -8.28 7.45
CA LYS A 33 4.01 -7.62 6.85
C LYS A 33 3.79 -8.16 5.44
N GLY A 34 2.55 -8.52 5.10
CA GLY A 34 2.16 -8.91 3.74
C GLY A 34 1.74 -7.70 2.91
N HIS A 35 2.33 -7.52 1.73
CA HIS A 35 2.06 -6.39 0.82
C HIS A 35 2.03 -6.84 -0.64
N PRO A 36 1.00 -6.47 -1.40
CA PRO A 36 -0.38 -6.35 -0.97
C PRO A 36 -1.18 -7.62 -1.32
N LEU A 37 -2.35 -7.81 -0.73
CA LEU A 37 -3.27 -8.88 -1.14
C LEU A 37 -3.87 -8.57 -2.51
N PHE A 38 -4.22 -7.29 -2.75
CA PHE A 38 -4.74 -6.82 -4.02
C PHE A 38 -4.15 -5.46 -4.42
N TRP A 39 -3.72 -5.36 -5.68
CA TRP A 39 -3.29 -4.10 -6.29
C TRP A 39 -3.62 -4.12 -7.78
N HIS A 40 -4.42 -3.19 -8.22
CA HIS A 40 -4.91 -3.10 -9.60
C HIS A 40 -3.80 -2.86 -10.65
N GLU A 41 -2.69 -2.21 -10.27
CA GLU A 41 -1.55 -2.00 -11.16
C GLU A 41 -0.78 -3.29 -11.49
N PHE A 42 -0.82 -4.29 -10.61
CA PHE A 42 -0.05 -5.52 -10.72
C PHE A 42 -0.92 -6.78 -10.75
N ILE A 43 -2.02 -6.71 -11.48
CA ILE A 43 -2.80 -7.88 -11.84
C ILE A 43 -2.15 -8.60 -13.04
N PRO A 44 -2.22 -9.92 -13.09
CA PRO A 44 -1.71 -10.65 -14.26
C PRO A 44 -2.58 -10.38 -15.48
N SER A 45 -1.94 -10.17 -16.63
CA SER A 45 -2.64 -9.83 -17.89
C SER A 45 -3.66 -10.88 -18.34
N TRP A 46 -3.45 -12.15 -17.94
CA TRP A 46 -4.40 -13.22 -18.25
C TRP A 46 -5.74 -13.06 -17.50
N LEU A 47 -5.76 -12.37 -16.34
CA LEU A 47 -6.99 -12.19 -15.56
C LEU A 47 -8.04 -11.37 -16.30
N THR A 48 -7.63 -10.42 -17.14
CA THR A 48 -8.53 -9.59 -17.93
C THR A 48 -9.32 -10.35 -19.01
N LYS A 49 -8.93 -11.61 -19.29
CA LYS A 49 -9.63 -12.49 -20.24
C LYS A 49 -10.86 -13.17 -19.65
N TYR A 50 -11.05 -13.06 -18.34
CA TYR A 50 -12.16 -13.67 -17.62
C TYR A 50 -13.27 -12.66 -17.37
N THR A 51 -14.50 -13.16 -17.22
CA THR A 51 -15.64 -12.34 -16.77
C THR A 51 -15.42 -11.84 -15.33
N PHE A 52 -16.09 -10.78 -14.94
CA PHE A 52 -15.97 -10.24 -13.58
C PHE A 52 -16.27 -11.27 -12.49
N THR A 53 -17.28 -12.12 -12.73
CA THR A 53 -17.61 -13.21 -11.80
C THR A 53 -16.45 -14.21 -11.66
N GLU A 54 -15.77 -14.54 -12.74
CA GLU A 54 -14.61 -15.43 -12.71
C GLU A 54 -13.39 -14.74 -12.09
N GLN A 55 -13.17 -13.46 -12.41
CA GLN A 55 -12.13 -12.67 -11.77
C GLN A 55 -12.28 -12.67 -10.24
N LYS A 56 -13.49 -12.41 -9.74
CA LYS A 56 -13.79 -12.48 -8.29
C LYS A 56 -13.48 -13.85 -7.69
N LYS A 57 -13.83 -14.94 -8.39
CA LYS A 57 -13.51 -16.30 -7.92
C LYS A 57 -12.00 -16.55 -7.84
N LEU A 58 -11.24 -16.07 -8.84
CA LEU A 58 -9.79 -16.24 -8.89
C LEU A 58 -9.09 -15.37 -7.83
N ILE A 59 -9.54 -14.16 -7.61
CA ILE A 59 -9.04 -13.30 -6.53
C ILE A 59 -9.34 -13.92 -5.16
N ALA A 60 -10.56 -14.39 -4.95
CA ALA A 60 -10.92 -15.06 -3.70
C ALA A 60 -10.12 -16.36 -3.47
N LYS A 61 -9.80 -17.10 -4.55
CA LYS A 61 -8.89 -18.24 -4.47
C LYS A 61 -7.50 -17.80 -4.01
N ARG A 62 -6.95 -16.74 -4.60
CA ARG A 62 -5.65 -16.19 -4.20
C ARG A 62 -5.63 -15.79 -2.72
N PHE A 63 -6.65 -15.09 -2.25
CA PHE A 63 -6.75 -14.69 -0.83
C PHE A 63 -6.72 -15.91 0.10
N ARG A 64 -7.47 -16.96 -0.21
CA ARG A 64 -7.44 -18.21 0.57
C ARG A 64 -6.06 -18.86 0.59
N GLU A 65 -5.41 -18.97 -0.56
CA GLU A 65 -4.07 -19.57 -0.66
C GLU A 65 -3.01 -18.77 0.10
N ILE A 66 -3.14 -17.45 0.15
CA ILE A 66 -2.27 -16.59 0.96
C ILE A 66 -2.59 -16.77 2.44
N ALA A 67 -3.88 -16.81 2.81
CA ALA A 67 -4.29 -17.03 4.20
C ALA A 67 -3.79 -18.37 4.75
N GLU A 68 -3.96 -19.44 4.00
CA GLU A 68 -3.49 -20.79 4.38
C GLU A 68 -1.99 -20.85 4.66
N ARG A 69 -1.18 -20.00 3.99
CA ARG A 69 0.28 -20.04 4.09
C ARG A 69 0.85 -18.99 5.03
N PHE A 70 0.23 -17.82 5.12
CA PHE A 70 0.84 -16.65 5.72
C PHE A 70 0.00 -15.98 6.80
N ALA A 71 -1.28 -16.33 7.01
CA ALA A 71 -2.09 -15.67 8.03
C ALA A 71 -1.49 -15.83 9.45
N ASN A 72 -0.85 -16.96 9.73
CA ASN A 72 -0.19 -17.19 11.02
C ASN A 72 1.27 -16.73 11.07
N ARG A 73 1.81 -16.24 9.95
CA ARG A 73 3.21 -15.82 9.80
C ARG A 73 3.38 -14.33 9.63
N CYS A 74 2.35 -13.65 9.16
CA CYS A 74 2.32 -12.19 9.02
C CYS A 74 1.43 -11.60 10.10
N GLU A 75 1.88 -10.52 10.73
CA GLU A 75 1.08 -9.79 11.71
C GLU A 75 -0.02 -8.96 11.04
N ARG A 76 0.28 -8.39 9.88
CA ARG A 76 -0.58 -7.44 9.18
C ARG A 76 -0.50 -7.58 7.67
N PHE A 77 -1.56 -7.14 6.98
CA PHE A 77 -1.63 -7.16 5.52
C PHE A 77 -2.17 -5.85 4.97
N ASP A 78 -1.53 -5.32 3.93
CA ASP A 78 -2.15 -4.35 3.05
C ASP A 78 -3.17 -5.10 2.18
N VAL A 79 -4.45 -4.89 2.48
CA VAL A 79 -5.54 -5.61 1.79
C VAL A 79 -5.72 -5.09 0.38
N VAL A 80 -5.81 -3.77 0.25
CA VAL A 80 -5.88 -3.07 -1.02
C VAL A 80 -4.78 -2.00 -1.07
N ASN A 81 -4.06 -1.96 -2.18
CA ASN A 81 -3.07 -0.92 -2.45
C ASN A 81 -3.58 0.04 -3.51
N GLU A 82 -3.40 1.35 -3.27
CA GLU A 82 -3.69 2.46 -4.17
C GLU A 82 -5.12 2.50 -4.74
N PRO A 83 -6.15 2.35 -3.91
CA PRO A 83 -7.53 2.33 -4.42
C PRO A 83 -7.96 3.64 -5.07
N SER A 84 -7.40 4.78 -4.69
CA SER A 84 -7.75 6.08 -5.28
C SER A 84 -7.31 6.21 -6.75
N ARG A 85 -6.37 5.39 -7.21
CA ARG A 85 -5.87 5.41 -8.59
C ARG A 85 -6.57 4.41 -9.53
N ILE A 86 -7.48 3.59 -9.02
CA ILE A 86 -8.10 2.52 -9.83
C ILE A 86 -8.86 3.06 -11.03
N TYR A 87 -9.47 4.23 -10.91
CA TYR A 87 -10.24 4.81 -11.99
C TYR A 87 -9.36 5.17 -13.19
N ASP A 88 -8.19 5.73 -12.96
CA ASP A 88 -7.23 6.08 -14.00
C ASP A 88 -6.71 4.83 -14.72
N VAL A 89 -6.40 3.79 -13.96
CA VAL A 89 -5.98 2.50 -14.51
C VAL A 89 -7.10 1.85 -15.33
N TYR A 90 -8.32 1.88 -14.84
CA TYR A 90 -9.48 1.37 -15.56
C TYR A 90 -9.68 2.08 -16.89
N MET A 91 -9.63 3.42 -16.92
CA MET A 91 -9.78 4.19 -18.15
C MET A 91 -8.66 3.90 -19.14
N ARG A 92 -7.43 3.77 -18.68
CA ARG A 92 -6.27 3.39 -19.49
C ARG A 92 -6.44 1.98 -20.10
N ASP A 93 -6.84 1.01 -19.30
CA ASP A 93 -6.96 -0.38 -19.72
C ASP A 93 -8.18 -0.58 -20.63
N ARG A 94 -9.27 0.13 -20.39
CA ARG A 94 -10.44 0.16 -21.30
C ARG A 94 -10.06 0.70 -22.68
N ALA A 95 -9.26 1.75 -22.73
CA ALA A 95 -8.76 2.30 -24.00
C ALA A 95 -7.87 1.31 -24.78
N ARG A 96 -7.27 0.33 -24.09
CA ARG A 96 -6.45 -0.75 -24.66
C ARG A 96 -7.24 -2.03 -24.96
N GLY A 97 -8.56 -2.02 -24.79
CA GLY A 97 -9.42 -3.18 -24.99
C GLY A 97 -9.38 -4.22 -23.87
N GLY A 98 -8.81 -3.90 -22.72
CA GLY A 98 -8.86 -4.72 -21.53
C GLY A 98 -10.09 -4.41 -20.68
N SER A 99 -10.62 -5.40 -19.99
CA SER A 99 -11.61 -5.20 -18.95
C SER A 99 -11.14 -5.87 -17.66
N PHE A 100 -11.12 -5.09 -16.62
CA PHE A 100 -10.67 -5.51 -15.30
C PHE A 100 -11.76 -5.21 -14.26
N LEU A 101 -11.72 -5.88 -13.14
CA LEU A 101 -12.63 -5.69 -11.99
C LEU A 101 -12.86 -4.19 -11.73
N LEU A 102 -14.10 -3.76 -11.77
CA LEU A 102 -14.48 -2.36 -11.90
C LEU A 102 -14.83 -1.69 -10.58
N PRO A 103 -14.68 -0.35 -10.52
CA PRO A 103 -15.19 0.46 -9.43
C PRO A 103 -16.70 0.29 -9.16
N GLU A 104 -17.46 -0.07 -10.18
CA GLU A 104 -18.91 -0.31 -10.12
C GLU A 104 -19.32 -1.37 -9.09
N ASP A 105 -18.42 -2.30 -8.80
CA ASP A 105 -18.70 -3.45 -7.93
C ASP A 105 -18.31 -3.23 -6.47
N ASP A 106 -17.96 -2.03 -6.06
CA ASP A 106 -17.53 -1.79 -4.67
C ASP A 106 -16.38 -2.70 -4.25
N TYR A 107 -15.43 -2.89 -5.13
CA TYR A 107 -14.40 -3.91 -4.98
C TYR A 107 -13.61 -3.79 -3.67
N CYS A 108 -13.37 -2.56 -3.18
CA CYS A 108 -12.68 -2.37 -1.90
C CYS A 108 -13.46 -2.97 -0.74
N LEU A 109 -14.75 -2.67 -0.63
CA LEU A 109 -15.59 -3.20 0.44
C LEU A 109 -15.64 -4.73 0.38
N TRP A 110 -15.85 -5.28 -0.82
CA TRP A 110 -15.84 -6.72 -1.02
C TRP A 110 -14.50 -7.36 -0.64
N LEU A 111 -13.35 -6.76 -0.98
CA LEU A 111 -12.03 -7.29 -0.63
C LEU A 111 -11.79 -7.23 0.89
N PHE A 112 -12.22 -6.17 1.56
CA PHE A 112 -12.14 -6.09 3.03
C PHE A 112 -13.06 -7.10 3.72
N ASP A 113 -14.27 -7.36 3.20
CA ASP A 113 -15.15 -8.41 3.69
C ASP A 113 -14.55 -9.80 3.53
N LEU A 114 -13.91 -10.06 2.41
CA LEU A 114 -13.18 -11.31 2.16
C LEU A 114 -11.97 -11.44 3.09
N ALA A 115 -11.18 -10.38 3.24
CA ALA A 115 -10.03 -10.36 4.13
C ALA A 115 -10.44 -10.56 5.60
N ARG A 116 -11.52 -9.92 6.06
CA ARG A 116 -12.05 -10.10 7.42
C ARG A 116 -12.36 -11.56 7.73
N GLN A 117 -12.84 -12.33 6.76
CA GLN A 117 -13.17 -13.74 6.93
C GLN A 117 -11.93 -14.63 6.95
N LEU A 118 -10.94 -14.33 6.11
CA LEU A 118 -9.76 -15.17 5.89
C LEU A 118 -8.57 -14.83 6.81
N PHE A 119 -8.53 -13.60 7.31
CA PHE A 119 -7.47 -13.07 8.17
C PHE A 119 -8.05 -12.49 9.48
N PRO A 120 -8.78 -13.28 10.27
CA PRO A 120 -9.54 -12.78 11.42
C PRO A 120 -8.65 -12.19 12.52
N SER A 121 -7.42 -12.67 12.67
CA SER A 121 -6.47 -12.26 13.71
C SER A 121 -5.42 -11.26 13.24
N ASN A 122 -5.38 -10.95 11.95
CA ASN A 122 -4.39 -10.05 11.38
C ASN A 122 -4.90 -8.62 11.35
N THR A 123 -3.98 -7.66 11.39
CA THR A 123 -4.28 -6.25 11.15
C THR A 123 -4.50 -6.02 9.65
N LEU A 124 -5.64 -5.47 9.29
CA LEU A 124 -6.03 -5.20 7.91
C LEU A 124 -5.85 -3.73 7.58
N ILE A 125 -5.05 -3.44 6.56
CA ILE A 125 -4.62 -2.09 6.19
C ILE A 125 -5.18 -1.74 4.82
N LEU A 126 -5.74 -0.54 4.69
CA LEU A 126 -5.92 0.11 3.40
C LEU A 126 -4.69 0.98 3.15
N ASN A 127 -3.99 0.80 2.04
CA ASN A 127 -2.75 1.50 1.74
C ASN A 127 -2.85 2.33 0.46
N ASP A 128 -2.37 3.57 0.48
CA ASP A 128 -2.40 4.44 -0.71
C ASP A 128 -1.20 5.39 -0.78
N THR A 129 -0.97 5.95 -1.97
CA THR A 129 0.10 6.93 -2.30
C THR A 129 -0.18 8.33 -1.78
N VAL A 130 -0.93 8.49 -0.80
CA VAL A 130 -1.54 9.70 -0.34
C VAL A 130 -0.57 10.85 -0.23
N ASP A 131 -1.14 11.96 -0.28
CA ASP A 131 -0.91 13.23 0.41
C ASP A 131 0.39 13.36 1.23
N ALA A 132 1.07 12.24 1.55
CA ALA A 132 2.38 12.23 2.19
C ALA A 132 3.46 12.86 1.29
N SER A 133 3.33 12.77 -0.02
CA SER A 133 4.09 13.61 -0.96
C SER A 133 3.55 15.04 -1.02
N PHE A 134 2.45 15.30 -0.33
CA PHE A 134 1.90 16.59 0.07
C PHE A 134 1.34 17.48 -1.03
N HIS A 135 1.51 17.17 -2.29
CA HIS A 135 1.01 18.02 -3.38
C HIS A 135 -0.49 17.96 -3.53
N GLU A 136 -1.07 16.81 -3.25
CA GLU A 136 -2.51 16.56 -3.44
C GLU A 136 -3.33 16.69 -2.16
N PHE A 137 -2.69 16.94 -1.03
CA PHE A 137 -3.40 17.05 0.24
C PHE A 137 -4.38 18.23 0.25
N ARG A 138 -5.65 17.90 0.44
CA ARG A 138 -6.78 18.83 0.50
C ARG A 138 -7.55 18.67 1.81
N GLY A 139 -6.86 18.27 2.89
CA GLY A 139 -7.48 17.97 4.16
C GLY A 139 -8.55 16.90 4.02
N LYS A 140 -9.71 17.11 4.61
CA LYS A 140 -10.85 16.18 4.56
C LYS A 140 -11.50 16.04 3.17
N TYR A 141 -11.01 16.75 2.16
CA TYR A 141 -11.46 16.66 0.78
C TYR A 141 -10.48 15.86 -0.10
N SER A 142 -9.41 15.36 0.46
CA SER A 142 -8.50 14.46 -0.24
C SER A 142 -9.20 13.18 -0.65
N GLY A 143 -8.94 12.69 -1.85
CA GLY A 143 -9.62 11.51 -2.39
C GLY A 143 -9.48 10.28 -1.51
N TYR A 144 -8.28 10.03 -1.01
CA TYR A 144 -8.04 8.92 -0.09
C TYR A 144 -8.77 9.09 1.25
N TYR A 145 -8.76 10.29 1.84
CA TYR A 145 -9.52 10.54 3.07
C TYR A 145 -11.00 10.22 2.90
N LEU A 146 -11.60 10.66 1.79
CA LEU A 146 -13.01 10.39 1.48
C LEU A 146 -13.27 8.90 1.26
N ASN A 147 -12.35 8.20 0.59
CA ASN A 147 -12.44 6.77 0.37
C ASN A 147 -12.37 5.99 1.71
N VAL A 148 -11.37 6.25 2.57
CA VAL A 148 -11.29 5.64 3.90
C VAL A 148 -12.56 5.91 4.71
N LYS A 149 -13.02 7.16 4.73
CA LYS A 149 -14.23 7.56 5.47
C LYS A 149 -15.47 6.82 4.97
N ASP A 150 -15.67 6.71 3.65
CA ASP A 150 -16.79 5.99 3.06
C ASP A 150 -16.75 4.51 3.44
N LEU A 151 -15.63 3.84 3.22
CA LEU A 151 -15.46 2.42 3.54
C LEU A 151 -15.71 2.12 5.03
N LEU A 152 -15.19 2.97 5.94
CA LEU A 152 -15.46 2.83 7.37
C LEU A 152 -16.94 3.01 7.69
N SER A 153 -17.62 3.99 7.07
CA SER A 153 -19.05 4.24 7.27
C SER A 153 -19.94 3.09 6.82
N ARG A 154 -19.43 2.30 5.88
CA ARG A 154 -20.12 1.14 5.31
C ARG A 154 -19.71 -0.18 5.97
N GLY A 155 -18.90 -0.12 7.04
CA GLY A 155 -18.56 -1.25 7.89
C GLY A 155 -17.36 -2.07 7.43
N ALA A 156 -16.53 -1.56 6.52
CA ALA A 156 -15.26 -2.19 6.19
C ALA A 156 -14.37 -2.32 7.42
N ARG A 157 -13.78 -3.48 7.66
CA ARG A 157 -12.81 -3.68 8.72
C ARG A 157 -11.44 -3.15 8.26
N ILE A 158 -11.25 -1.84 8.39
CA ILE A 158 -9.93 -1.20 8.26
C ILE A 158 -9.39 -1.03 9.66
N ASP A 159 -8.34 -1.76 10.01
CA ASP A 159 -7.72 -1.71 11.34
C ASP A 159 -6.68 -0.60 11.40
N GLU A 160 -5.92 -0.36 10.32
CA GLU A 160 -4.95 0.74 10.19
C GLU A 160 -5.09 1.43 8.82
N ILE A 161 -4.73 2.70 8.77
CA ILE A 161 -4.63 3.49 7.54
C ILE A 161 -3.15 3.48 7.12
N GLY A 162 -2.86 2.87 5.98
CA GLY A 162 -1.51 2.85 5.40
C GLY A 162 -1.27 4.10 4.55
N MET A 163 -0.13 4.71 4.75
CA MET A 163 0.32 5.88 3.97
C MET A 163 1.69 5.60 3.38
N GLN A 164 1.80 5.56 2.06
CA GLN A 164 3.08 5.63 1.38
C GLN A 164 3.68 7.03 1.61
N CYS A 165 4.99 7.10 1.69
CA CYS A 165 5.72 8.35 1.92
C CYS A 165 6.94 8.42 0.99
N HIS A 166 6.67 8.48 -0.31
CA HIS A 166 7.71 8.64 -1.33
C HIS A 166 7.99 10.13 -1.53
N LEU A 167 8.99 10.64 -0.82
CA LEU A 167 9.42 12.03 -0.94
C LEU A 167 10.30 12.17 -2.19
N GLY A 168 10.05 13.15 -3.04
CA GLY A 168 10.88 13.46 -4.21
C GLY A 168 10.35 13.07 -5.58
N ASP A 169 9.25 12.38 -5.69
CA ASP A 169 8.66 12.01 -7.00
C ASP A 169 8.13 13.19 -7.82
N HIS A 170 8.17 14.42 -7.30
CA HIS A 170 7.51 15.59 -7.88
C HIS A 170 8.42 16.82 -8.00
N GLY A 171 9.66 16.63 -8.45
CA GLY A 171 10.49 17.71 -8.99
C GLY A 171 10.82 18.86 -8.01
N GLY A 172 11.70 18.64 -7.07
CA GLY A 172 12.55 19.69 -6.50
C GLY A 172 11.94 20.74 -5.55
N GLU A 173 10.63 20.84 -5.44
CA GLU A 173 10.05 21.84 -4.53
C GLU A 173 9.79 21.25 -3.14
N ASN A 174 10.59 21.65 -2.17
CA ASN A 174 10.40 21.39 -0.73
C ASN A 174 9.85 19.99 -0.40
N VAL A 175 10.65 19.01 -0.66
CA VAL A 175 10.35 17.57 -0.53
C VAL A 175 9.91 17.20 0.89
N TYR A 176 10.25 18.03 1.88
CA TYR A 176 9.89 17.79 3.27
C TYR A 176 9.37 19.06 3.95
N ASN A 177 8.13 18.98 4.43
CA ASN A 177 7.53 19.99 5.27
C ASN A 177 6.89 19.34 6.50
N GLY A 178 7.58 19.41 7.64
CA GLY A 178 7.17 18.73 8.88
C GLY A 178 5.82 19.18 9.42
N GLU A 179 5.48 20.46 9.31
CA GLU A 179 4.16 20.97 9.72
C GLU A 179 3.06 20.37 8.87
N ARG A 180 3.29 20.26 7.57
CA ARG A 180 2.33 19.66 6.65
C ARG A 180 2.15 18.17 6.91
N LEU A 181 3.24 17.44 7.16
CA LEU A 181 3.16 16.03 7.55
C LEU A 181 2.32 15.86 8.83
N TYR A 182 2.58 16.68 9.83
CA TYR A 182 1.81 16.62 11.08
C TYR A 182 0.33 16.89 10.84
N ASN A 183 -0.02 17.88 10.01
CA ASN A 183 -1.39 18.18 9.62
C ASN A 183 -2.07 17.03 8.85
N VAL A 184 -1.33 16.33 8.00
CA VAL A 184 -1.82 15.11 7.33
C VAL A 184 -2.15 14.05 8.38
N LEU A 185 -1.23 13.75 9.28
CA LEU A 185 -1.41 12.75 10.33
C LEU A 185 -2.61 13.08 11.23
N ASP A 186 -2.74 14.32 11.70
CA ASP A 186 -3.89 14.77 12.49
C ASP A 186 -5.22 14.61 11.73
N THR A 187 -5.23 14.96 10.45
CA THR A 187 -6.43 14.85 9.61
C THR A 187 -6.92 13.40 9.52
N TYR A 188 -6.01 12.46 9.26
CA TYR A 188 -6.37 11.05 9.14
C TYR A 188 -6.60 10.39 10.52
N ALA A 189 -5.89 10.79 11.54
CA ALA A 189 -6.12 10.33 12.92
C ALA A 189 -7.54 10.63 13.40
N ALA A 190 -8.15 11.72 12.92
CA ALA A 190 -9.54 12.07 13.21
C ALA A 190 -10.56 11.04 12.69
N LEU A 191 -10.18 10.10 11.84
CA LEU A 191 -11.00 8.95 11.44
C LEU A 191 -11.02 7.84 12.51
N GLY A 192 -10.26 7.99 13.61
CA GLY A 192 -10.25 7.06 14.74
C GLY A 192 -9.51 5.75 14.47
N LYS A 193 -8.57 5.77 13.53
CA LYS A 193 -7.73 4.61 13.19
C LYS A 193 -6.25 4.93 13.34
N PRO A 194 -5.43 3.95 13.77
CA PRO A 194 -3.98 4.07 13.72
C PRO A 194 -3.49 4.27 12.30
N ILE A 195 -2.30 4.89 12.19
CA ILE A 195 -1.64 5.20 10.92
C ILE A 195 -0.35 4.40 10.81
N ASN A 196 -0.15 3.77 9.67
CA ASN A 196 1.09 3.09 9.32
C ASN A 196 1.75 3.82 8.15
N ILE A 197 2.94 4.39 8.36
CA ILE A 197 3.74 4.92 7.25
C ILE A 197 4.39 3.73 6.57
N SER A 198 3.83 3.34 5.44
CA SER A 198 4.01 2.02 4.87
C SER A 198 5.18 1.90 3.90
N GLU A 199 5.63 3.02 3.32
CA GLU A 199 6.62 3.03 2.25
C GLU A 199 7.39 4.35 2.26
N ILE A 200 8.50 4.40 2.99
CA ILE A 200 9.33 5.61 3.07
C ILE A 200 10.41 5.54 1.99
N SER A 201 10.46 6.55 1.14
CA SER A 201 11.59 6.80 0.23
C SER A 201 11.97 8.27 0.33
N ILE A 202 13.23 8.53 0.63
CA ILE A 202 13.79 9.89 0.66
C ILE A 202 14.93 9.89 -0.35
N PRO A 203 14.92 10.76 -1.37
CA PRO A 203 15.98 10.82 -2.36
C PRO A 203 17.28 11.31 -1.71
N SER A 204 18.41 10.89 -2.24
CA SER A 204 19.72 11.44 -1.94
C SER A 204 20.14 12.52 -2.97
N GLU A 205 19.40 12.64 -4.07
CA GLU A 205 19.67 13.63 -5.12
C GLU A 205 18.61 14.73 -5.08
N PHE A 206 19.05 15.97 -4.98
CA PHE A 206 18.22 17.17 -4.97
C PHE A 206 18.74 18.12 -6.04
N ASP A 207 17.89 18.50 -7.00
CA ASP A 207 18.25 19.39 -8.12
C ASP A 207 19.52 18.97 -8.90
N GLY A 208 19.73 17.67 -9.08
CA GLY A 208 20.89 17.10 -9.76
C GLY A 208 22.17 17.05 -8.91
N VAL A 209 22.07 17.32 -7.62
CA VAL A 209 23.21 17.22 -6.67
C VAL A 209 22.92 16.15 -5.64
N ILE A 210 23.85 15.24 -5.47
CA ILE A 210 23.78 14.23 -4.40
C ILE A 210 24.14 14.90 -3.07
N ASP A 211 23.23 14.81 -2.10
CA ASP A 211 23.35 15.37 -0.77
C ASP A 211 22.82 14.35 0.27
N GLU A 212 23.69 13.47 0.72
CA GLU A 212 23.36 12.43 1.72
C GLU A 212 23.15 13.02 3.12
N ASP A 213 23.76 14.18 3.42
CA ASP A 213 23.56 14.86 4.70
C ASP A 213 22.13 15.42 4.77
N LEU A 214 21.64 16.02 3.70
CA LEU A 214 20.26 16.49 3.60
C LEU A 214 19.26 15.32 3.64
N GLN A 215 19.57 14.18 2.98
CA GLN A 215 18.76 12.98 3.07
C GLN A 215 18.66 12.48 4.52
N ALA A 216 19.80 12.43 5.23
CA ALA A 216 19.84 12.00 6.62
C ALA A 216 19.06 12.95 7.55
N GLU A 217 19.18 14.26 7.34
CA GLU A 217 18.41 15.25 8.10
C GLU A 217 16.91 15.11 7.87
N ALA A 218 16.48 14.94 6.62
CA ALA A 218 15.08 14.71 6.27
C ALA A 218 14.54 13.43 6.90
N ALA A 219 15.32 12.35 6.89
CA ALA A 219 14.97 11.09 7.55
C ALA A 219 14.83 11.28 9.07
N GLU A 220 15.77 11.95 9.72
CA GLU A 220 15.72 12.24 11.16
C GLU A 220 14.47 13.02 11.53
N GLN A 221 14.14 14.07 10.79
CA GLN A 221 12.96 14.90 11.03
C GLN A 221 11.66 14.10 10.83
N LEU A 222 11.56 13.33 9.74
CA LEU A 222 10.40 12.47 9.49
C LEU A 222 10.18 11.47 10.64
N TYR A 223 11.24 10.80 11.10
CA TYR A 223 11.15 9.88 12.23
C TYR A 223 10.72 10.57 13.51
N LYS A 224 11.29 11.73 13.83
CA LYS A 224 10.90 12.51 15.04
C LYS A 224 9.42 12.87 15.02
N ILE A 225 8.90 13.33 13.89
CA ILE A 225 7.48 13.67 13.76
C ILE A 225 6.62 12.44 13.92
N CYS A 226 6.91 11.37 13.20
CA CYS A 226 6.13 10.15 13.25
C CYS A 226 6.15 9.53 14.66
N PHE A 227 7.29 9.50 15.34
CA PHE A 227 7.40 9.03 16.74
C PHE A 227 6.65 9.91 17.73
N SER A 228 6.54 11.20 17.47
CA SER A 228 5.82 12.13 18.34
C SER A 228 4.31 12.07 18.17
N HIS A 229 3.83 11.53 17.05
CA HIS A 229 2.40 11.52 16.74
C HIS A 229 1.71 10.27 17.30
N PRO A 230 0.72 10.40 18.20
CA PRO A 230 0.14 9.28 18.95
C PRO A 230 -0.62 8.27 18.08
N ALA A 231 -1.05 8.65 16.88
CA ALA A 231 -1.76 7.75 15.98
C ALA A 231 -0.82 6.90 15.11
N VAL A 232 0.49 7.21 15.04
CA VAL A 232 1.44 6.46 14.21
C VAL A 232 1.89 5.20 14.94
N THR A 233 1.72 4.04 14.29
CA THR A 233 2.01 2.72 14.86
C THR A 233 3.16 1.99 14.19
N GLY A 234 3.61 2.46 13.03
CA GLY A 234 4.69 1.82 12.29
C GLY A 234 5.27 2.68 11.20
N LEU A 235 6.54 2.43 10.93
CA LEU A 235 7.31 3.06 9.86
C LEU A 235 7.99 1.95 9.07
N THR A 236 7.91 2.00 7.74
CA THR A 236 8.56 1.04 6.85
C THR A 236 9.38 1.78 5.81
N TRP A 237 10.69 1.55 5.82
CA TRP A 237 11.56 1.99 4.73
C TRP A 237 11.32 1.12 3.49
N TRP A 238 11.08 1.75 2.31
CA TRP A 238 10.64 1.01 1.14
C TRP A 238 11.70 0.13 0.52
N ASN A 239 12.92 0.63 0.43
CA ASN A 239 14.05 -0.10 -0.13
C ASN A 239 15.26 0.03 0.78
N LEU A 240 15.89 -1.08 1.14
CA LEU A 240 17.12 -1.06 1.92
C LEU A 240 18.37 -0.86 1.04
N PRO A 241 18.55 -1.57 -0.10
CA PRO A 241 19.68 -1.34 -1.00
C PRO A 241 19.37 -0.31 -2.08
N ASP A 242 20.37 0.47 -2.48
CA ASP A 242 20.28 1.55 -3.47
C ASP A 242 19.80 1.09 -4.86
N ASP A 243 20.21 -0.10 -5.28
CA ASP A 243 19.83 -0.70 -6.56
C ASP A 243 18.41 -1.30 -6.56
N GLY A 244 17.74 -1.33 -5.41
CA GLY A 244 16.35 -1.75 -5.26
C GLY A 244 15.32 -0.66 -5.59
N VAL A 245 15.75 0.58 -5.79
CA VAL A 245 14.89 1.75 -5.97
C VAL A 245 14.51 1.91 -7.43
N ALA A 246 13.31 1.49 -7.80
CA ALA A 246 12.80 1.63 -9.17
C ALA A 246 12.38 3.06 -9.56
N ALA A 247 12.34 4.00 -8.63
CA ALA A 247 11.62 5.26 -8.81
C ALA A 247 12.36 6.55 -8.40
N THR A 248 13.61 6.47 -7.96
CA THR A 248 14.34 7.67 -7.53
C THR A 248 15.64 7.85 -8.35
N LYS A 249 15.51 7.82 -9.66
CA LYS A 249 16.52 8.36 -10.56
C LYS A 249 16.04 9.65 -11.15
#